data_9ba92d8fbd7aa7eb3fe125f80af59778
#
_entry.id   9ba92d8fbd7aa7eb3fe125f80af59778
#
_cell.length_a   1.000
_cell.length_b   1.000
_cell.length_c   1.000
_cell.angle_alpha   90.00
_cell.angle_beta   90.00
_cell.angle_gamma   90.00
#
_symmetry.space_group_name_H-M   'P 1'
#
loop_
_entity.id
_entity.type
_entity.pdbx_description
1 polymer ?
#
loop_
_entity_poly.entity_id
_entity_poly.type
_entity_poly.pdbx_seq_one_letter_code
_entity_poly.pdbx_strand_id
1 'polypeptide(L)'
;MRLRHRGFTLVELLVVIAIIGILVSLALPAIQAARESSRRSACQSNIRQLGIAALTYEDAYKRLPTSQRPPGLTPLPRIAAITFLLPFFEQGSRYDNYDQTKNWHDPANLDAVNQRIPVLQCPSSPXPDRLDGLPEANPWVQNVGAATDYSPTIYVDQRLEALGLAKAGVGMLEYNGKVSLSDVTDGLSNTIMFAESGARPYLYRKRELVNPNPAEQRVNGGGWCRPASDISIDGASEDGTEIPGPYAVNRTNGEDVGPVFPHPYYNSIGTSEVYGFHIGGANVVLGDSAVKFISDKIHVREFATLVTRAGNELTPTLD
;
A
#
# COMPACT_ATOMS: atom_id res chain seq x y z
N MET A 1 60.52 22.21 32.31
CA MET A 1 59.69 23.05 31.47
C MET A 1 58.21 22.90 31.94
N ARG A 2 57.63 23.91 32.60
CA ARG A 2 56.24 23.85 33.10
C ARG A 2 55.32 24.35 32.01
N LEU A 3 54.47 23.46 31.46
CA LEU A 3 53.40 23.81 30.51
C LEU A 3 52.36 24.66 31.24
N ARG A 4 52.20 25.90 30.83
CA ARG A 4 51.14 26.79 31.31
C ARG A 4 49.83 26.33 30.64
N HIS A 5 48.95 25.69 31.40
CA HIS A 5 47.59 25.42 30.95
C HIS A 5 46.80 26.75 30.96
N ARG A 6 46.34 27.16 29.78
CA ARG A 6 45.41 28.29 29.67
C ARG A 6 44.03 27.78 30.05
N GLY A 7 43.44 28.36 31.07
CA GLY A 7 42.06 28.06 31.45
C GLY A 7 41.10 28.63 30.42
N PHE A 8 40.04 27.88 30.13
CA PHE A 8 38.97 28.31 29.23
C PHE A 8 38.05 29.29 29.95
N THR A 9 37.69 30.41 29.33
CA THR A 9 36.80 31.39 29.93
C THR A 9 35.33 30.97 29.74
N LEU A 10 34.46 31.40 30.64
CA LEU A 10 33.03 31.14 30.58
C LEU A 10 32.44 31.71 29.27
N VAL A 11 32.91 32.86 28.83
CA VAL A 11 32.45 33.52 27.60
C VAL A 11 32.83 32.70 26.36
N GLU A 12 34.04 32.18 26.30
CA GLU A 12 34.48 31.32 25.17
C GLU A 12 33.61 30.07 25.08
N LEU A 13 33.27 29.44 26.21
CA LEU A 13 32.40 28.29 26.22
C LEU A 13 30.96 28.66 25.76
N LEU A 14 30.46 29.80 26.22
CA LEU A 14 29.10 30.25 25.91
C LEU A 14 28.95 30.57 24.42
N VAL A 15 29.94 31.19 23.79
CA VAL A 15 29.96 31.51 22.35
C VAL A 15 29.96 30.19 21.54
N VAL A 16 30.77 29.22 21.94
CA VAL A 16 30.88 27.93 21.22
C VAL A 16 29.53 27.20 21.25
N ILE A 17 28.87 27.09 22.41
CA ILE A 17 27.59 26.41 22.50
C ILE A 17 26.47 27.16 21.74
N ALA A 18 26.57 28.51 21.69
CA ALA A 18 25.61 29.30 20.90
C ALA A 18 25.77 29.02 19.40
N ILE A 19 27.03 28.97 18.90
CA ILE A 19 27.29 28.65 17.49
C ILE A 19 26.83 27.23 17.16
N ILE A 20 27.16 26.25 18.01
CA ILE A 20 26.73 24.85 17.82
C ILE A 20 25.20 24.80 17.81
N GLY A 21 24.53 25.48 18.72
CA GLY A 21 23.04 25.53 18.78
C GLY A 21 22.45 26.05 17.48
N ILE A 22 22.99 27.15 16.94
CA ILE A 22 22.53 27.70 15.66
C ILE A 22 22.75 26.70 14.52
N LEU A 23 23.92 26.11 14.42
CA LEU A 23 24.27 25.16 13.36
C LEU A 23 23.34 23.93 13.41
N VAL A 24 23.11 23.38 14.61
CA VAL A 24 22.24 22.21 14.81
C VAL A 24 20.78 22.56 14.47
N SER A 25 20.31 23.75 14.89
CA SER A 25 18.92 24.15 14.61
C SER A 25 18.62 24.30 13.12
N LEU A 26 19.62 24.69 12.32
CA LEU A 26 19.49 24.78 10.86
C LEU A 26 19.70 23.43 10.17
N ALA A 27 20.61 22.61 10.70
CA ALA A 27 20.96 21.31 10.08
C ALA A 27 19.87 20.25 10.30
N LEU A 28 19.21 20.23 11.46
CA LEU A 28 18.30 19.15 11.80
C LEU A 28 17.09 19.05 10.85
N PRO A 29 16.37 20.14 10.51
CA PRO A 29 15.28 20.07 9.52
C PRO A 29 15.75 19.62 8.14
N ALA A 30 16.92 20.09 7.71
CA ALA A 30 17.47 19.71 6.40
C ALA A 30 17.81 18.23 6.33
N ILE A 31 18.40 17.67 7.40
CA ILE A 31 18.71 16.23 7.49
C ILE A 31 17.41 15.40 7.45
N GLN A 32 16.37 15.83 8.16
CA GLN A 32 15.09 15.11 8.18
C GLN A 32 14.42 15.14 6.80
N ALA A 33 14.44 16.28 6.11
CA ALA A 33 13.92 16.41 4.76
C ALA A 33 14.69 15.50 3.78
N ALA A 34 16.01 15.47 3.88
CA ALA A 34 16.87 14.62 3.04
C ALA A 34 16.58 13.13 3.30
N ARG A 35 16.40 12.74 4.56
CA ARG A 35 16.06 11.36 4.91
C ARG A 35 14.69 10.95 4.35
N GLU A 36 13.67 11.82 4.44
CA GLU A 36 12.35 11.51 3.89
C GLU A 36 12.39 11.43 2.36
N SER A 37 13.15 12.33 1.71
CA SER A 37 13.36 12.26 0.27
C SER A 37 13.98 10.92 -0.14
N SER A 38 14.99 10.46 0.61
CA SER A 38 15.64 9.17 0.37
C SER A 38 14.64 8.00 0.56
N ARG A 39 13.84 8.03 1.64
CA ARG A 39 12.81 6.99 1.88
C ARG A 39 11.78 6.97 0.75
N ARG A 40 11.32 8.16 0.31
CA ARG A 40 10.37 8.27 -0.81
C ARG A 40 10.95 7.68 -2.09
N SER A 41 12.22 7.98 -2.39
CA SER A 41 12.90 7.40 -3.57
C SER A 41 12.98 5.88 -3.48
N ALA A 42 13.24 5.34 -2.29
CA ALA A 42 13.25 3.88 -2.08
C ALA A 42 11.83 3.29 -2.30
N CYS A 43 10.77 3.95 -1.79
CA CYS A 43 9.39 3.50 -2.01
C CYS A 43 9.03 3.52 -3.50
N GLN A 44 9.48 4.55 -4.24
CA GLN A 44 9.27 4.64 -5.69
C GLN A 44 9.99 3.50 -6.42
N SER A 45 11.21 3.17 -6.00
CA SER A 45 11.96 2.05 -6.56
C SER A 45 11.25 0.73 -6.31
N ASN A 46 10.75 0.52 -5.09
CA ASN A 46 10.06 -0.70 -4.69
C ASN A 46 8.78 -0.91 -5.51
N ILE A 47 7.91 0.11 -5.59
CA ILE A 47 6.66 -0.03 -6.32
C ILE A 47 6.91 -0.18 -7.83
N ARG A 48 7.97 0.44 -8.36
CA ARG A 48 8.39 0.25 -9.77
C ARG A 48 8.78 -1.19 -10.03
N GLN A 49 9.49 -1.85 -9.09
CA GLN A 49 9.84 -3.26 -9.23
C GLN A 49 8.59 -4.15 -9.37
N LEU A 50 7.50 -3.83 -8.65
CA LEU A 50 6.23 -4.55 -8.82
C LEU A 50 5.63 -4.32 -10.20
N GLY A 51 5.68 -3.08 -10.71
CA GLY A 51 5.22 -2.77 -12.06
C GLY A 51 5.98 -3.56 -13.12
N ILE A 52 7.31 -3.57 -13.03
CA ILE A 52 8.18 -4.32 -13.95
C ILE A 52 7.88 -5.82 -13.84
N ALA A 53 7.74 -6.35 -12.62
CA ALA A 53 7.40 -7.77 -12.40
C ALA A 53 6.07 -8.14 -13.05
N ALA A 54 5.06 -7.26 -12.96
CA ALA A 54 3.75 -7.50 -13.57
C ALA A 54 3.82 -7.52 -15.11
N LEU A 55 4.61 -6.62 -15.71
CA LEU A 55 4.82 -6.61 -17.16
C LEU A 55 5.62 -7.84 -17.61
N THR A 56 6.62 -8.26 -16.84
CA THR A 56 7.39 -9.47 -17.14
C THR A 56 6.50 -10.73 -17.03
N TYR A 57 5.62 -10.75 -16.04
CA TYR A 57 4.61 -11.82 -15.90
C TYR A 57 3.68 -11.83 -17.13
N GLU A 58 3.21 -10.65 -17.56
CA GLU A 58 2.32 -10.55 -18.73
C GLU A 58 3.02 -11.02 -20.00
N ASP A 59 4.30 -10.66 -20.18
CA ASP A 59 5.06 -11.14 -21.34
C ASP A 59 5.16 -12.67 -21.35
N ALA A 60 5.33 -13.31 -20.17
CA ALA A 60 5.44 -14.76 -20.03
C ALA A 60 4.10 -15.47 -20.21
N TYR A 61 3.03 -14.93 -19.65
CA TYR A 61 1.73 -15.63 -19.57
C TYR A 61 0.63 -15.02 -20.44
N LYS A 62 0.92 -13.90 -21.12
CA LYS A 62 0.01 -13.14 -22.00
C LYS A 62 -1.28 -12.71 -21.29
N ARG A 63 -1.15 -12.45 -19.99
CA ARG A 63 -2.21 -11.89 -19.12
C ARG A 63 -1.57 -11.26 -17.90
N LEU A 64 -2.24 -10.27 -17.34
CA LEU A 64 -1.79 -9.60 -16.12
C LEU A 64 -1.99 -10.50 -14.89
N PRO A 65 -1.18 -10.32 -13.83
CA PRO A 65 -1.33 -11.09 -12.58
C PRO A 65 -2.54 -10.59 -11.80
N THR A 66 -3.56 -11.41 -11.68
CA THR A 66 -4.79 -11.06 -10.96
C THR A 66 -5.00 -11.98 -9.77
N SER A 67 -5.52 -11.44 -8.68
CA SER A 67 -5.81 -12.24 -7.49
C SER A 67 -6.91 -13.27 -7.78
N GLN A 68 -6.73 -14.48 -7.25
CA GLN A 68 -7.74 -15.53 -7.32
C GLN A 68 -8.60 -15.47 -6.07
N ARG A 69 -9.88 -15.15 -6.24
CA ARG A 69 -10.85 -14.97 -5.15
C ARG A 69 -12.14 -15.74 -5.47
N PRO A 70 -12.11 -17.08 -5.36
CA PRO A 70 -13.35 -17.86 -5.62
C PRO A 70 -14.47 -17.38 -4.68
N PRO A 71 -15.70 -17.27 -5.19
CA PRO A 71 -16.82 -16.76 -4.39
C PRO A 71 -17.25 -17.73 -3.30
N GLY A 72 -17.73 -17.17 -2.20
CA GLY A 72 -18.29 -17.94 -1.10
C GLY A 72 -17.25 -18.66 -0.25
N LEU A 73 -17.74 -19.45 0.69
CA LEU A 73 -16.94 -20.35 1.50
C LEU A 73 -16.68 -21.63 0.71
N THR A 74 -15.50 -21.74 0.13
CA THR A 74 -15.15 -22.83 -0.77
C THR A 74 -13.74 -23.34 -0.41
N PRO A 75 -13.43 -24.62 -0.66
CA PRO A 75 -12.08 -25.14 -0.47
C PRO A 75 -11.09 -24.68 -1.54
N LEU A 76 -11.56 -23.99 -2.59
CA LEU A 76 -10.68 -23.50 -3.65
C LEU A 76 -9.71 -22.45 -3.07
N PRO A 77 -8.44 -22.50 -3.43
CA PRO A 77 -7.47 -21.58 -2.84
C PRO A 77 -7.69 -20.13 -3.25
N ARG A 78 -7.46 -19.23 -2.32
CA ARG A 78 -7.39 -17.78 -2.53
C ARG A 78 -5.92 -17.40 -2.60
N ILE A 79 -5.51 -16.78 -3.71
CA ILE A 79 -4.10 -16.45 -3.98
C ILE A 79 -4.02 -14.99 -4.42
N ALA A 80 -3.16 -14.21 -3.76
CA ALA A 80 -2.96 -12.80 -4.09
C ALA A 80 -2.18 -12.64 -5.41
N ALA A 81 -2.44 -11.57 -6.15
CA ALA A 81 -1.70 -11.24 -7.38
C ALA A 81 -0.18 -11.17 -7.11
N ILE A 82 0.23 -10.62 -5.97
CA ILE A 82 1.65 -10.51 -5.59
C ILE A 82 2.31 -11.89 -5.49
N THR A 83 1.57 -12.94 -5.09
CA THR A 83 2.11 -14.30 -5.01
C THR A 83 2.62 -14.76 -6.39
N PHE A 84 1.87 -14.47 -7.45
CA PHE A 84 2.28 -14.85 -8.82
C PHE A 84 3.49 -14.05 -9.30
N LEU A 85 3.76 -12.89 -8.69
CA LEU A 85 4.88 -12.04 -9.06
C LEU A 85 6.20 -12.41 -8.38
N LEU A 86 6.18 -13.25 -7.34
CA LEU A 86 7.38 -13.58 -6.57
C LEU A 86 8.60 -13.97 -7.44
N PRO A 87 8.45 -14.82 -8.49
CA PRO A 87 9.60 -15.17 -9.33
C PRO A 87 10.19 -14.00 -10.09
N PHE A 88 9.40 -12.92 -10.30
CA PHE A 88 9.76 -11.81 -11.16
C PHE A 88 10.40 -10.63 -10.40
N PHE A 89 10.55 -10.77 -9.05
CA PHE A 89 11.31 -9.81 -8.24
C PHE A 89 12.19 -10.54 -7.20
N GLU A 90 12.91 -11.54 -7.65
CA GLU A 90 13.95 -12.25 -6.88
C GLU A 90 13.42 -13.04 -5.66
N GLN A 91 12.16 -13.44 -5.66
CA GLN A 91 11.58 -14.28 -4.61
C GLN A 91 11.19 -15.68 -5.11
N GLY A 92 11.92 -16.20 -6.09
CA GLY A 92 11.64 -17.51 -6.68
C GLY A 92 11.63 -18.66 -5.68
N SER A 93 12.62 -18.70 -4.78
CA SER A 93 12.67 -19.73 -3.74
C SER A 93 11.42 -19.72 -2.83
N ARG A 94 10.90 -18.52 -2.54
CA ARG A 94 9.66 -18.38 -1.75
C ARG A 94 8.44 -18.88 -2.53
N TYR A 95 8.41 -18.60 -3.83
CA TYR A 95 7.34 -19.09 -4.72
C TYR A 95 7.36 -20.62 -4.79
N ASP A 96 8.55 -21.23 -4.88
CA ASP A 96 8.70 -22.69 -4.93
C ASP A 96 8.22 -23.38 -3.64
N ASN A 97 8.30 -22.66 -2.52
CA ASN A 97 7.83 -23.14 -1.22
C ASN A 97 6.34 -22.85 -0.95
N TYR A 98 5.67 -22.14 -1.87
CA TYR A 98 4.24 -21.80 -1.72
C TYR A 98 3.38 -22.81 -2.50
N ASP A 99 2.55 -23.55 -1.77
CA ASP A 99 1.62 -24.52 -2.38
C ASP A 99 0.37 -23.79 -2.90
N GLN A 100 0.32 -23.60 -4.21
CA GLN A 100 -0.80 -22.90 -4.88
C GLN A 100 -2.10 -23.71 -4.90
N THR A 101 -2.07 -24.99 -4.50
CA THR A 101 -3.30 -25.80 -4.37
C THR A 101 -3.98 -25.58 -3.03
N LYS A 102 -3.35 -24.78 -2.14
CA LYS A 102 -3.82 -24.48 -0.79
C LYS A 102 -4.10 -22.99 -0.64
N ASN A 103 -4.93 -22.66 0.34
CA ASN A 103 -5.22 -21.28 0.67
C ASN A 103 -3.96 -20.56 1.21
N TRP A 104 -3.90 -19.22 1.07
CA TRP A 104 -2.75 -18.43 1.52
C TRP A 104 -2.42 -18.67 3.01
N HIS A 105 -3.43 -18.98 3.81
CA HIS A 105 -3.26 -19.17 5.27
C HIS A 105 -3.16 -20.64 5.69
N ASP A 106 -3.11 -21.57 4.75
CA ASP A 106 -2.97 -23.00 5.07
C ASP A 106 -1.64 -23.23 5.83
N PRO A 107 -1.62 -24.12 6.82
CA PRO A 107 -0.37 -24.44 7.53
C PRO A 107 0.82 -24.78 6.60
N ALA A 108 0.57 -25.39 5.44
CA ALA A 108 1.62 -25.68 4.47
C ALA A 108 2.28 -24.42 3.89
N ASN A 109 1.57 -23.29 3.89
CA ASN A 109 2.07 -22.04 3.33
C ASN A 109 2.67 -21.07 4.38
N LEU A 110 2.51 -21.35 5.67
CA LEU A 110 2.88 -20.38 6.72
C LEU A 110 4.36 -19.98 6.66
N ASP A 111 5.27 -20.94 6.41
CA ASP A 111 6.70 -20.65 6.33
C ASP A 111 7.03 -19.71 5.16
N ALA A 112 6.28 -19.82 4.07
CA ALA A 112 6.46 -18.93 2.91
C ALA A 112 5.88 -17.55 3.18
N VAL A 113 4.71 -17.46 3.84
CA VAL A 113 3.94 -16.21 3.89
C VAL A 113 4.22 -15.33 5.09
N ASN A 114 4.75 -15.88 6.20
CA ASN A 114 4.90 -15.05 7.40
C ASN A 114 6.24 -14.30 7.47
N GLN A 115 7.07 -14.41 6.44
CA GLN A 115 8.36 -13.75 6.40
C GLN A 115 8.28 -12.45 5.59
N ARG A 116 8.85 -11.42 6.15
CA ARG A 116 8.94 -10.09 5.54
C ARG A 116 9.66 -10.15 4.18
N ILE A 117 9.14 -9.38 3.23
CA ILE A 117 9.78 -9.13 1.94
C ILE A 117 10.07 -7.62 1.87
N PRO A 118 11.33 -7.19 2.05
CA PRO A 118 11.63 -5.76 2.17
C PRO A 118 11.15 -4.90 1.00
N VAL A 119 11.19 -5.41 -0.24
CA VAL A 119 10.75 -4.66 -1.41
C VAL A 119 9.23 -4.42 -1.42
N LEU A 120 8.47 -5.17 -0.63
CA LEU A 120 7.02 -4.96 -0.50
C LEU A 120 6.66 -3.94 0.59
N GLN A 121 7.66 -3.28 1.19
CA GLN A 121 7.40 -2.35 2.28
C GLN A 121 8.05 -1.00 2.01
N CYS A 122 7.30 0.05 2.31
CA CYS A 122 7.79 1.42 2.21
C CYS A 122 8.58 1.76 3.48
N PRO A 123 9.83 2.25 3.36
CA PRO A 123 10.62 2.63 4.55
C PRO A 123 10.01 3.76 5.38
N SER A 124 9.02 4.48 4.87
CA SER A 124 8.30 5.51 5.63
C SER A 124 7.11 4.95 6.40
N SER A 125 6.71 3.69 6.11
CA SER A 125 5.58 3.02 6.79
C SER A 125 6.03 2.44 8.14
N PRO A 126 5.20 2.55 9.19
CA PRO A 126 5.55 1.92 10.49
C PRO A 126 5.40 0.39 10.45
N UNK A 127 6.00 -0.31 11.49
CA UNK A 127 5.97 -1.27 11.60
C UNK A 127 6.24 -2.05 10.70
N PRO A 128 7.52 -2.30 10.36
CA PRO A 128 7.81 -3.17 9.22
C PRO A 128 7.57 -4.67 9.46
N ASP A 129 7.61 -5.09 10.69
CA ASP A 129 7.49 -6.53 11.02
C ASP A 129 6.05 -6.97 11.33
N ARG A 130 5.07 -6.14 10.98
CA ARG A 130 3.67 -6.45 11.22
C ARG A 130 3.19 -7.62 10.37
N LEU A 131 2.29 -8.42 10.93
CA LEU A 131 1.65 -9.53 10.24
C LEU A 131 0.15 -9.25 10.12
N ASP A 132 -0.45 -9.79 9.09
CA ASP A 132 -1.91 -9.90 8.97
C ASP A 132 -2.37 -11.17 9.69
N GLY A 133 -3.67 -11.31 9.91
CA GLY A 133 -4.27 -12.47 10.55
C GLY A 133 -5.43 -13.03 9.74
N LEU A 134 -6.01 -14.11 10.23
CA LEU A 134 -7.18 -14.73 9.60
C LEU A 134 -8.41 -13.86 9.83
N PRO A 135 -9.14 -13.49 8.77
CA PRO A 135 -10.36 -12.68 8.96
C PRO A 135 -11.44 -13.43 9.74
N GLU A 136 -11.46 -14.77 9.66
CA GLU A 136 -12.42 -15.63 10.32
C GLU A 136 -12.04 -15.96 11.78
N ALA A 137 -10.85 -15.57 12.24
CA ALA A 137 -10.41 -15.90 13.61
C ALA A 137 -11.11 -15.03 14.66
N ASN A 138 -11.50 -15.65 15.75
CA ASN A 138 -12.07 -14.95 16.90
C ASN A 138 -11.54 -15.58 18.18
N PRO A 139 -10.71 -14.90 18.96
CA PRO A 139 -10.21 -13.53 18.75
C PRO A 139 -9.24 -13.43 17.58
N TRP A 140 -9.20 -12.27 16.95
CA TRP A 140 -8.30 -12.00 15.82
C TRP A 140 -6.87 -11.80 16.33
N VAL A 141 -5.92 -12.42 15.65
CA VAL A 141 -4.49 -12.34 16.01
C VAL A 141 -3.62 -12.14 14.77
N GLN A 142 -2.60 -11.28 14.89
CA GLN A 142 -1.60 -11.03 13.84
C GLN A 142 -0.59 -12.19 13.79
N ASN A 143 -0.84 -13.21 12.98
CA ASN A 143 0.00 -14.41 13.03
C ASN A 143 0.20 -15.14 11.70
N VAL A 144 -0.20 -14.59 10.57
CA VAL A 144 -0.14 -15.32 9.31
C VAL A 144 0.72 -14.62 8.26
N GLY A 145 0.18 -13.61 7.59
CA GLY A 145 0.81 -13.05 6.39
C GLY A 145 1.64 -11.81 6.67
N ALA A 146 2.92 -11.82 6.27
CA ALA A 146 3.76 -10.64 6.39
C ALA A 146 3.19 -9.49 5.52
N ALA A 147 3.29 -8.27 6.05
CA ALA A 147 2.59 -7.13 5.47
C ALA A 147 3.22 -6.63 4.16
N THR A 148 2.37 -6.05 3.32
CA THR A 148 2.77 -5.23 2.17
C THR A 148 2.26 -3.81 2.34
N ASP A 149 3.01 -2.85 1.83
CA ASP A 149 2.60 -1.45 1.71
C ASP A 149 2.20 -1.08 0.27
N TYR A 150 2.23 -2.04 -0.65
CA TYR A 150 1.86 -1.84 -2.06
C TYR A 150 0.86 -2.90 -2.45
N SER A 151 -0.22 -2.49 -3.12
CA SER A 151 -1.28 -3.43 -3.48
C SER A 151 -1.87 -3.11 -4.86
N PRO A 152 -2.39 -4.14 -5.56
CA PRO A 152 -3.10 -3.92 -6.82
C PRO A 152 -4.31 -3.02 -6.64
N THR A 153 -4.53 -2.11 -7.58
CA THR A 153 -5.80 -1.36 -7.66
C THR A 153 -6.74 -2.13 -8.58
N ILE A 154 -7.90 -2.52 -8.06
CA ILE A 154 -8.76 -3.48 -8.75
C ILE A 154 -10.10 -2.90 -9.19
N TYR A 155 -10.65 -1.93 -8.44
CA TYR A 155 -11.99 -1.40 -8.69
C TYR A 155 -12.13 0.05 -8.25
N VAL A 156 -13.11 0.74 -8.82
CA VAL A 156 -13.75 1.94 -8.27
C VAL A 156 -15.14 1.49 -7.81
N ASP A 157 -15.44 1.66 -6.53
CA ASP A 157 -16.62 1.10 -5.89
C ASP A 157 -17.92 1.72 -6.41
N GLN A 158 -18.96 0.87 -6.55
CA GLN A 158 -20.28 1.28 -7.00
C GLN A 158 -20.97 2.27 -6.06
N ARG A 159 -20.58 2.27 -4.78
CA ARG A 159 -21.12 3.25 -3.82
C ARG A 159 -20.75 4.68 -4.22
N LEU A 160 -19.59 4.89 -4.83
CA LEU A 160 -19.19 6.22 -5.33
C LEU A 160 -20.10 6.69 -6.47
N GLU A 161 -20.49 5.78 -7.37
CA GLU A 161 -21.39 6.11 -8.48
C GLU A 161 -22.79 6.41 -7.95
N ALA A 162 -23.27 5.62 -7.00
CA ALA A 162 -24.56 5.85 -6.35
C ALA A 162 -24.65 7.22 -5.66
N LEU A 163 -23.50 7.74 -5.19
CA LEU A 163 -23.42 9.07 -4.56
C LEU A 163 -23.10 10.20 -5.56
N GLY A 164 -22.90 9.86 -6.85
CA GLY A 164 -22.51 10.86 -7.87
C GLY A 164 -21.09 11.40 -7.70
N LEU A 165 -20.25 10.70 -6.94
CA LEU A 165 -18.88 11.14 -6.65
C LEU A 165 -17.89 10.71 -7.72
N ALA A 166 -18.01 9.48 -8.24
CA ALA A 166 -17.16 8.99 -9.32
C ALA A 166 -17.90 7.87 -10.07
N LYS A 167 -17.48 7.59 -11.30
CA LYS A 167 -18.02 6.48 -12.08
C LYS A 167 -17.37 5.18 -11.61
N ALA A 168 -18.17 4.16 -11.35
CA ALA A 168 -17.67 2.84 -10.97
C ALA A 168 -17.01 2.14 -12.16
N GLY A 169 -16.06 1.27 -11.89
CA GLY A 169 -15.40 0.53 -12.97
C GLY A 169 -14.30 -0.39 -12.48
N VAL A 170 -13.79 -1.17 -13.43
CA VAL A 170 -12.78 -2.20 -13.14
C VAL A 170 -11.39 -1.69 -13.50
N GLY A 171 -10.44 -2.01 -12.64
CA GLY A 171 -9.03 -1.72 -12.87
C GLY A 171 -8.34 -2.77 -13.74
N MET A 172 -7.06 -2.54 -14.02
CA MET A 172 -6.31 -3.46 -14.87
C MET A 172 -5.94 -4.77 -14.15
N LEU A 173 -5.97 -4.80 -12.81
CA LEU A 173 -5.65 -6.01 -12.02
C LEU A 173 -6.89 -6.62 -11.35
N GLU A 174 -8.08 -6.49 -11.97
CA GLU A 174 -9.32 -7.02 -11.38
C GLU A 174 -9.18 -8.50 -10.99
N TYR A 175 -9.65 -8.88 -9.80
CA TYR A 175 -9.52 -10.26 -9.32
C TYR A 175 -10.33 -11.23 -10.21
N ASN A 176 -9.84 -12.45 -10.33
CA ASN A 176 -10.39 -13.52 -11.19
C ASN A 176 -10.42 -13.15 -12.67
N GLY A 177 -9.85 -12.01 -13.06
CA GLY A 177 -9.83 -11.56 -14.43
C GLY A 177 -8.79 -12.28 -15.29
N LYS A 178 -9.00 -12.26 -16.59
CA LYS A 178 -8.01 -12.67 -17.60
C LYS A 178 -7.71 -11.44 -18.46
N VAL A 179 -7.07 -10.47 -17.84
CA VAL A 179 -6.84 -9.16 -18.43
C VAL A 179 -5.50 -9.18 -19.17
N SER A 180 -5.47 -8.69 -20.40
CA SER A 180 -4.25 -8.48 -21.19
C SER A 180 -3.99 -6.98 -21.31
N LEU A 181 -2.80 -6.61 -21.78
CA LEU A 181 -2.48 -5.18 -21.98
C LEU A 181 -3.42 -4.51 -22.99
N SER A 182 -3.93 -5.29 -23.97
CA SER A 182 -4.87 -4.74 -24.98
C SER A 182 -6.24 -4.38 -24.40
N ASP A 183 -6.58 -4.88 -23.21
CA ASP A 183 -7.84 -4.56 -22.54
C ASP A 183 -7.79 -3.21 -21.81
N VAL A 184 -6.60 -2.59 -21.74
CA VAL A 184 -6.40 -1.30 -21.06
C VAL A 184 -6.52 -0.18 -22.10
N THR A 185 -7.76 0.08 -22.53
CA THR A 185 -8.02 1.01 -23.64
C THR A 185 -7.83 2.48 -23.26
N ASP A 186 -7.81 2.82 -21.97
CA ASP A 186 -7.55 4.19 -21.51
C ASP A 186 -6.06 4.52 -21.56
N GLY A 187 -5.21 3.51 -21.82
CA GLY A 187 -3.77 3.64 -22.02
C GLY A 187 -2.97 3.26 -20.76
N LEU A 188 -1.89 2.52 -20.99
CA LEU A 188 -1.03 2.03 -19.91
C LEU A 188 -0.39 3.17 -19.11
N SER A 189 -0.12 4.31 -19.75
CA SER A 189 0.48 5.49 -19.08
C SER A 189 -0.55 6.30 -18.29
N ASN A 190 -1.82 5.91 -18.33
CA ASN A 190 -2.93 6.61 -17.67
C ASN A 190 -3.64 5.73 -16.63
N THR A 191 -3.30 4.44 -16.52
CA THR A 191 -4.02 3.49 -15.65
C THR A 191 -3.10 2.98 -14.55
N ILE A 192 -3.53 3.16 -13.29
CA ILE A 192 -2.78 2.71 -12.11
C ILE A 192 -2.86 1.19 -11.99
N MET A 193 -1.69 0.58 -11.82
CA MET A 193 -1.57 -0.87 -11.60
C MET A 193 -1.46 -1.20 -10.12
N PHE A 194 -0.53 -0.54 -9.41
CA PHE A 194 -0.36 -0.70 -7.95
C PHE A 194 -0.31 0.68 -7.29
N ALA A 195 -0.76 0.74 -6.04
CA ALA A 195 -0.68 1.95 -5.23
C ALA A 195 -0.15 1.62 -3.83
N GLU A 196 0.39 2.63 -3.18
CA GLU A 196 0.70 2.54 -1.76
C GLU A 196 -0.59 2.40 -0.95
N SER A 197 -0.59 1.48 0.03
CA SER A 197 -1.65 1.30 1.00
C SER A 197 -1.00 0.81 2.30
N GLY A 198 -0.34 1.74 2.97
CA GLY A 198 0.61 1.44 4.03
C GLY A 198 -0.01 1.12 5.39
N ALA A 199 0.80 0.46 6.21
CA ALA A 199 0.60 0.19 7.65
C ALA A 199 -0.52 -0.81 7.98
N ARG A 200 -1.25 -1.35 6.99
CA ARG A 200 -2.28 -2.35 7.28
C ARG A 200 -1.67 -3.60 7.95
N PRO A 201 -2.35 -4.26 8.85
CA PRO A 201 -3.78 -4.14 9.20
C PRO A 201 -4.13 -3.04 10.21
N TYR A 202 -3.16 -2.28 10.73
CA TYR A 202 -3.48 -1.16 11.62
C TYR A 202 -4.29 -0.10 10.87
N LEU A 203 -5.30 0.47 11.53
CA LEU A 203 -6.11 1.56 10.97
C LEU A 203 -5.44 2.90 11.23
N TYR A 204 -5.19 3.64 10.15
CA TYR A 204 -4.63 4.99 10.19
C TYR A 204 -5.60 5.98 9.54
N ARG A 205 -5.71 7.17 10.15
CA ARG A 205 -6.43 8.32 9.60
C ARG A 205 -5.53 9.55 9.67
N LYS A 206 -5.34 10.23 8.53
CA LYS A 206 -4.50 11.45 8.43
C LYS A 206 -3.13 11.29 9.11
N ARG A 207 -2.51 10.13 8.95
CA ARG A 207 -1.20 9.71 9.49
C ARG A 207 -1.18 9.39 10.98
N GLU A 208 -2.31 9.43 11.65
CA GLU A 208 -2.42 9.05 13.04
C GLU A 208 -2.95 7.63 13.18
N LEU A 209 -2.35 6.88 14.06
CA LEU A 209 -2.79 5.53 14.41
C LEU A 209 -4.07 5.66 15.24
N VAL A 210 -5.15 5.05 14.76
CA VAL A 210 -6.46 5.15 15.43
C VAL A 210 -6.48 4.31 16.71
N ASN A 211 -5.95 3.08 16.63
CA ASN A 211 -5.89 2.18 17.77
C ASN A 211 -4.66 1.28 17.63
N PRO A 212 -3.81 1.19 18.66
CA PRO A 212 -2.64 0.31 18.61
C PRO A 212 -2.98 -1.18 18.69
N ASN A 213 -4.24 -1.54 18.96
CA ASN A 213 -4.70 -2.92 19.05
C ASN A 213 -5.53 -3.29 17.82
N PRO A 214 -4.96 -3.95 16.80
CA PRO A 214 -5.72 -4.31 15.60
C PRO A 214 -6.76 -5.41 15.84
N ALA A 215 -6.77 -6.03 17.01
CA ALA A 215 -7.88 -6.91 17.38
C ALA A 215 -9.17 -6.13 17.64
N GLU A 216 -9.06 -4.84 17.96
CA GLU A 216 -10.21 -3.96 18.24
C GLU A 216 -10.61 -3.12 17.02
N GLN A 217 -9.62 -2.52 16.35
CA GLN A 217 -9.86 -1.68 15.16
C GLN A 217 -8.78 -1.95 14.12
N ARG A 218 -9.17 -2.34 12.93
CA ARG A 218 -8.23 -2.68 11.86
C ARG A 218 -8.85 -2.54 10.47
N VAL A 219 -7.97 -2.42 9.49
CA VAL A 219 -8.34 -2.53 8.07
C VAL A 219 -8.25 -3.99 7.66
N ASN A 220 -9.19 -4.43 6.82
CA ASN A 220 -9.20 -5.79 6.28
C ASN A 220 -8.09 -5.96 5.23
N GLY A 221 -7.19 -6.90 5.50
CA GLY A 221 -6.11 -7.19 4.56
C GLY A 221 -4.89 -6.29 4.77
N GLY A 222 -3.75 -6.90 4.78
CA GLY A 222 -2.47 -6.22 4.94
C GLY A 222 -1.33 -7.13 4.53
N GLY A 223 -1.59 -8.44 4.43
CA GLY A 223 -0.58 -9.41 4.03
C GLY A 223 -0.35 -9.45 2.53
N TRP A 224 0.91 -9.59 2.09
CA TRP A 224 1.23 -9.66 0.66
C TRP A 224 0.60 -10.88 -0.02
N CYS A 225 0.40 -11.94 0.73
CA CYS A 225 -0.16 -13.20 0.23
C CYS A 225 -1.70 -13.22 0.22
N ARG A 226 -2.34 -12.21 0.82
CA ARG A 226 -3.79 -12.21 1.03
C ARG A 226 -4.51 -11.41 -0.05
N PRO A 227 -5.42 -12.02 -0.84
CA PRO A 227 -6.13 -11.29 -1.91
C PRO A 227 -6.95 -10.09 -1.42
N ALA A 228 -7.43 -10.13 -0.17
CA ALA A 228 -8.18 -8.99 0.39
C ALA A 228 -7.30 -7.75 0.62
N SER A 229 -5.99 -7.84 0.36
CA SER A 229 -5.11 -6.67 0.38
C SER A 229 -5.25 -5.81 -0.88
N ASP A 230 -5.88 -6.31 -1.94
CA ASP A 230 -6.17 -5.52 -3.15
C ASP A 230 -7.02 -4.30 -2.79
N ILE A 231 -6.79 -3.19 -3.50
CA ILE A 231 -7.45 -1.90 -3.24
C ILE A 231 -8.68 -1.73 -4.14
N SER A 232 -9.85 -1.55 -3.54
CA SER A 232 -11.03 -0.99 -4.18
C SER A 232 -11.12 0.49 -3.77
N ILE A 233 -11.23 1.39 -4.71
CA ILE A 233 -11.28 2.82 -4.38
C ILE A 233 -12.69 3.15 -3.91
N ASP A 234 -12.82 3.49 -2.65
CA ASP A 234 -14.07 3.92 -2.01
C ASP A 234 -14.03 5.42 -1.71
N GLY A 235 -12.82 5.97 -1.52
CA GLY A 235 -12.65 7.33 -1.06
C GLY A 235 -13.15 7.52 0.39
N ALA A 236 -12.84 8.67 0.95
CA ALA A 236 -13.22 8.95 2.34
C ALA A 236 -13.57 10.43 2.55
N SER A 237 -14.21 10.71 3.68
CA SER A 237 -14.43 12.09 4.14
C SER A 237 -13.09 12.79 4.44
N GLU A 238 -13.12 14.11 4.62
CA GLU A 238 -11.93 14.91 4.88
C GLU A 238 -11.15 14.40 6.12
N ASP A 239 -11.85 13.93 7.14
CA ASP A 239 -11.22 13.42 8.38
C ASP A 239 -10.93 11.92 8.33
N GLY A 240 -11.36 11.21 7.26
CA GLY A 240 -11.13 9.78 7.08
C GLY A 240 -12.05 8.88 7.89
N THR A 241 -13.13 9.41 8.46
CA THR A 241 -14.04 8.62 9.32
C THR A 241 -15.18 7.96 8.54
N GLU A 242 -15.61 8.58 7.43
CA GLU A 242 -16.72 8.07 6.63
C GLU A 242 -16.20 7.59 5.27
N ILE A 243 -16.67 6.43 4.85
CA ILE A 243 -16.42 5.78 3.57
C ILE A 243 -17.77 5.31 3.01
N PRO A 244 -18.09 5.62 1.75
CA PRO A 244 -17.27 6.32 0.76
C PRO A 244 -17.28 7.85 0.91
N GLY A 245 -16.31 8.51 0.22
CA GLY A 245 -16.22 9.96 0.28
C GLY A 245 -15.38 10.59 -0.85
N PRO A 246 -15.25 11.93 -0.82
CA PRO A 246 -14.68 12.66 -1.97
C PRO A 246 -13.15 12.63 -2.11
N TYR A 247 -12.41 12.10 -1.13
CA TYR A 247 -10.93 12.11 -1.15
C TYR A 247 -10.39 10.70 -1.33
N ALA A 248 -9.52 10.49 -2.33
CA ALA A 248 -8.99 9.17 -2.68
C ALA A 248 -7.71 8.79 -1.94
N VAL A 249 -6.95 9.77 -1.42
CA VAL A 249 -5.58 9.52 -0.95
C VAL A 249 -5.38 10.09 0.46
N ASN A 250 -4.81 9.28 1.35
CA ASN A 250 -4.30 9.68 2.67
C ASN A 250 -5.32 10.20 3.68
N ARG A 251 -6.62 9.96 3.48
CA ARG A 251 -7.61 10.24 4.54
C ARG A 251 -7.68 9.07 5.52
N THR A 252 -7.80 7.86 4.99
CA THR A 252 -7.71 6.60 5.75
C THR A 252 -6.99 5.56 4.92
N ASN A 253 -6.41 4.53 5.54
CA ASN A 253 -5.87 3.40 4.79
C ASN A 253 -6.90 2.29 4.56
N GLY A 254 -8.15 2.52 4.97
CA GLY A 254 -9.26 1.63 4.69
C GLY A 254 -10.39 1.73 5.70
N GLU A 255 -11.43 0.96 5.45
CA GLU A 255 -12.60 0.86 6.31
C GLU A 255 -12.26 0.05 7.57
N ASP A 256 -12.73 0.52 8.73
CA ASP A 256 -12.57 -0.20 10.00
C ASP A 256 -13.51 -1.41 10.02
N VAL A 257 -12.94 -2.59 10.07
CA VAL A 257 -13.71 -3.83 10.17
C VAL A 257 -13.90 -4.29 11.62
N GLY A 258 -13.24 -3.61 12.56
CA GLY A 258 -13.45 -3.79 13.99
C GLY A 258 -13.33 -5.22 14.50
N PRO A 259 -13.90 -5.51 15.67
CA PRO A 259 -13.91 -6.84 16.25
C PRO A 259 -15.10 -7.71 15.79
N VAL A 260 -15.88 -7.24 14.81
CA VAL A 260 -17.10 -7.94 14.38
C VAL A 260 -16.77 -9.30 13.78
N PHE A 261 -17.51 -10.33 14.21
CA PHE A 261 -17.34 -11.69 13.71
C PHE A 261 -18.73 -12.33 13.49
N PRO A 262 -19.00 -12.97 12.33
CA PRO A 262 -18.10 -13.06 11.16
C PRO A 262 -17.84 -11.70 10.52
N HIS A 263 -16.72 -11.59 9.83
CA HIS A 263 -16.26 -10.35 9.20
C HIS A 263 -17.32 -9.80 8.23
N PRO A 264 -17.78 -8.55 8.39
CA PRO A 264 -18.90 -8.04 7.60
C PRO A 264 -18.60 -7.92 6.12
N TYR A 265 -17.33 -7.79 5.75
CA TYR A 265 -16.90 -7.64 4.35
C TYR A 265 -16.36 -8.93 3.76
N TYR A 266 -16.66 -10.08 4.37
CA TYR A 266 -16.24 -11.36 3.81
C TYR A 266 -16.84 -11.52 2.39
N ASN A 267 -15.96 -11.82 1.42
CA ASN A 267 -16.28 -11.86 -0.01
C ASN A 267 -16.59 -10.49 -0.65
N SER A 268 -16.34 -9.39 0.06
CA SER A 268 -16.43 -8.06 -0.56
C SER A 268 -15.27 -7.82 -1.53
N ILE A 269 -15.39 -6.76 -2.32
CA ILE A 269 -14.33 -6.35 -3.27
C ILE A 269 -13.05 -6.01 -2.51
N GLY A 270 -13.16 -5.25 -1.44
CA GLY A 270 -12.05 -4.82 -0.60
C GLY A 270 -12.48 -3.65 0.26
N THR A 271 -11.63 -3.28 1.20
CA THR A 271 -11.90 -2.15 2.10
C THR A 271 -10.66 -1.26 2.25
N SER A 272 -9.62 -1.50 1.44
CA SER A 272 -8.33 -0.81 1.55
C SER A 272 -8.31 0.43 0.65
N GLU A 273 -7.70 1.51 1.16
CA GLU A 273 -7.57 2.77 0.43
C GLU A 273 -6.11 3.08 0.11
N VAL A 274 -5.90 4.01 -0.81
CA VAL A 274 -4.56 4.50 -1.19
C VAL A 274 -4.01 5.36 -0.05
N TYR A 275 -2.86 4.93 0.49
CA TYR A 275 -2.34 5.55 1.70
C TYR A 275 -0.81 5.44 1.78
N GLY A 276 -0.14 6.59 1.70
CA GLY A 276 1.30 6.70 1.85
C GLY A 276 1.67 7.53 3.08
N PHE A 277 2.84 7.24 3.65
CA PHE A 277 3.36 8.01 4.79
C PHE A 277 4.23 9.20 4.33
N HIS A 278 4.24 9.48 3.03
CA HIS A 278 4.95 10.63 2.44
C HIS A 278 4.15 11.92 2.57
N ILE A 279 4.84 13.03 2.79
CA ILE A 279 4.18 14.33 2.91
C ILE A 279 3.51 14.71 1.58
N GLY A 280 2.21 14.96 1.62
CA GLY A 280 1.44 15.49 0.49
C GLY A 280 0.84 14.47 -0.45
N GLY A 281 1.04 13.16 -0.23
CA GLY A 281 0.44 12.17 -1.12
C GLY A 281 0.98 10.76 -0.98
N ALA A 282 0.77 9.95 -2.02
CA ALA A 282 1.17 8.54 -2.08
C ALA A 282 1.73 8.22 -3.47
N ASN A 283 2.60 7.22 -3.54
CA ASN A 283 3.15 6.75 -4.81
C ASN A 283 2.23 5.72 -5.44
N VAL A 284 2.12 5.78 -6.76
CA VAL A 284 1.45 4.76 -7.58
C VAL A 284 2.37 4.36 -8.73
N VAL A 285 2.16 3.16 -9.28
CA VAL A 285 2.81 2.75 -10.53
C VAL A 285 1.75 2.48 -11.58
N LEU A 286 1.98 3.03 -12.76
CA LEU A 286 1.08 2.93 -13.91
C LEU A 286 1.33 1.63 -14.69
N GLY A 287 0.46 1.33 -15.62
CA GLY A 287 0.53 0.13 -16.46
C GLY A 287 1.79 0.03 -17.32
N ASP A 288 2.49 1.13 -17.55
CA ASP A 288 3.78 1.18 -18.26
C ASP A 288 5.00 1.15 -17.32
N SER A 289 4.78 0.91 -16.02
CA SER A 289 5.78 0.93 -14.94
C SER A 289 6.31 2.33 -14.58
N ALA A 290 5.74 3.40 -15.13
CA ALA A 290 6.06 4.76 -14.68
C ALA A 290 5.52 4.96 -13.26
N VAL A 291 6.34 5.54 -12.38
CA VAL A 291 5.91 5.83 -11.01
C VAL A 291 5.51 7.31 -10.94
N LYS A 292 4.34 7.56 -10.37
CA LYS A 292 3.81 8.91 -10.14
C LYS A 292 3.52 9.11 -8.66
N PHE A 293 3.62 10.36 -8.22
CA PHE A 293 3.22 10.76 -6.87
C PHE A 293 1.88 11.49 -6.96
N ILE A 294 0.88 10.93 -6.31
CA ILE A 294 -0.49 11.48 -6.38
C ILE A 294 -0.74 12.31 -5.12
N SER A 295 -1.20 13.53 -5.33
CA SER A 295 -1.52 14.47 -4.25
C SER A 295 -2.65 13.94 -3.37
N ASP A 296 -2.54 14.15 -2.06
CA ASP A 296 -3.62 13.85 -1.10
C ASP A 296 -4.80 14.82 -1.20
N LYS A 297 -4.73 15.81 -2.10
CA LYS A 297 -5.83 16.72 -2.41
C LYS A 297 -6.65 16.29 -3.62
N ILE A 298 -6.24 15.22 -4.32
CA ILE A 298 -6.96 14.76 -5.50
C ILE A 298 -8.39 14.35 -5.12
N HIS A 299 -9.35 14.79 -5.92
CA HIS A 299 -10.74 14.37 -5.73
C HIS A 299 -10.91 12.91 -6.20
N VAL A 300 -11.77 12.15 -5.52
CA VAL A 300 -11.99 10.73 -5.85
C VAL A 300 -12.42 10.55 -7.32
N ARG A 301 -13.19 11.51 -7.89
CA ARG A 301 -13.61 11.46 -9.30
C ARG A 301 -12.41 11.44 -10.25
N GLU A 302 -11.44 12.32 -10.00
CA GLU A 302 -10.22 12.40 -10.83
C GLU A 302 -9.35 11.14 -10.63
N PHE A 303 -9.23 10.68 -9.39
CA PHE A 303 -8.46 9.47 -9.10
C PHE A 303 -9.09 8.24 -9.76
N ALA A 304 -10.42 8.13 -9.75
CA ALA A 304 -11.14 7.01 -10.35
C ALA A 304 -10.84 6.85 -11.84
N THR A 305 -10.68 7.96 -12.58
CA THR A 305 -10.34 7.88 -14.01
C THR A 305 -8.93 7.32 -14.26
N LEU A 306 -8.07 7.35 -13.23
CA LEU A 306 -6.74 6.74 -13.31
C LEU A 306 -6.76 5.26 -12.91
N VAL A 307 -7.88 4.74 -12.41
CA VAL A 307 -7.99 3.34 -11.96
C VAL A 307 -8.68 2.48 -13.02
N THR A 308 -9.74 3.00 -13.66
CA THR A 308 -10.51 2.23 -14.64
C THR A 308 -9.67 2.00 -15.91
N ARG A 309 -9.66 0.74 -16.39
CA ARG A 309 -8.85 0.36 -17.57
C ARG A 309 -9.53 0.68 -18.91
N ALA A 310 -10.84 0.93 -18.90
CA ALA A 310 -11.64 1.16 -20.11
C ALA A 310 -12.84 2.08 -19.81
N GLY A 311 -12.63 3.10 -19.00
CA GLY A 311 -13.65 4.08 -18.62
C GLY A 311 -14.00 5.07 -19.71
N ASN A 312 -13.08 5.28 -20.66
CA ASN A 312 -13.17 6.27 -21.73
C ASN A 312 -13.41 7.68 -21.18
N GLU A 313 -12.76 8.01 -20.07
CA GLU A 313 -12.88 9.30 -19.40
C GLU A 313 -11.58 10.10 -19.59
N LEU A 314 -11.70 11.42 -19.47
CA LEU A 314 -10.51 12.28 -19.52
C LEU A 314 -9.73 12.10 -18.22
N THR A 315 -8.50 11.65 -18.32
CA THR A 315 -7.62 11.49 -17.15
C THR A 315 -6.90 12.82 -16.86
N PRO A 316 -6.68 13.12 -15.57
CA PRO A 316 -5.92 14.31 -15.22
C PRO A 316 -4.45 14.18 -15.65
N THR A 317 -3.81 15.29 -15.95
CA THR A 317 -2.37 15.31 -16.22
C THR A 317 -1.63 15.05 -14.90
N LEU A 318 -0.77 14.06 -14.89
CA LEU A 318 0.06 13.73 -13.72
C LEU A 318 1.47 14.30 -13.93
N ASP A 319 1.82 15.32 -13.15
CA ASP A 319 3.15 15.95 -13.20
C ASP A 319 4.23 15.14 -12.49
#